data_9128582950300515b0d869d91200c8f9
#
_entry.id   9128582950300515b0d869d91200c8f9
#
_cell.length_a   1.000
_cell.length_b   1.000
_cell.length_c   1.000
_cell.angle_alpha   90.00
_cell.angle_beta   90.00
_cell.angle_gamma   90.00
#
_symmetry.space_group_name_H-M   'P 1'
#
loop_
_entity.id
_entity.type
_entity.pdbx_description
1 polymer ?
#
loop_
_entity_poly.entity_id
_entity_poly.type
_entity_poly.pdbx_seq_one_letter_code
_entity_poly.pdbx_strand_id
1 'polypeptide(L)'
;FSANALKKARKLAAERGVAPTFLEADLLRWHWPVAEFDVVAAIFIQFLGAAARERVFAAMQGALKPGGLLLLQGYTVDQLNYRTGGPAVAEQLYTPALVRELLAGMEIVHLREHVGDLQEGVGHRGPSALLDVVARKPA
;
A
#
# COMPACT_ATOMS: atom_id res chain seq x y z
N PHE A 1 -8.88 6.80 8.42
CA PHE A 1 -9.23 7.87 7.46
C PHE A 1 -9.07 9.25 8.09
N SER A 2 -8.82 10.28 7.27
CA SER A 2 -8.56 11.64 7.73
C SER A 2 -9.17 12.67 6.77
N ALA A 3 -10.14 13.42 7.24
CA ALA A 3 -10.77 14.51 6.48
C ALA A 3 -9.73 15.56 6.02
N ASN A 4 -8.72 15.83 6.85
CA ASN A 4 -7.63 16.75 6.50
C ASN A 4 -6.75 16.21 5.35
N ALA A 5 -6.49 14.91 5.33
CA ALA A 5 -5.74 14.29 4.23
C ALA A 5 -6.53 14.38 2.92
N LEU A 6 -7.83 14.10 2.95
CA LEU A 6 -8.71 14.26 1.78
C LEU A 6 -8.78 15.70 1.27
N LYS A 7 -8.84 16.69 2.18
CA LYS A 7 -8.80 18.11 1.80
C LYS A 7 -7.50 18.48 1.08
N LYS A 8 -6.35 18.01 1.60
CA LYS A 8 -5.04 18.21 0.96
C LYS A 8 -4.96 17.54 -0.40
N ALA A 9 -5.46 16.29 -0.50
CA ALA A 9 -5.48 15.53 -1.74
C ALA A 9 -6.33 16.21 -2.83
N ARG A 10 -7.52 16.72 -2.50
CA ARG A 10 -8.37 17.49 -3.44
C ARG A 10 -7.67 18.77 -3.92
N LYS A 11 -7.00 19.49 -3.01
CA LYS A 11 -6.23 20.69 -3.37
C LYS A 11 -5.11 20.33 -4.36
N LEU A 12 -4.34 19.29 -4.06
CA LEU A 12 -3.25 18.84 -4.92
C LEU A 12 -3.76 18.39 -6.30
N ALA A 13 -4.89 17.67 -6.35
CA ALA A 13 -5.51 17.26 -7.61
C ALA A 13 -5.89 18.47 -8.47
N ALA A 14 -6.52 19.48 -7.87
CA ALA A 14 -6.85 20.72 -8.57
C ALA A 14 -5.60 21.45 -9.09
N GLU A 15 -4.55 21.56 -8.29
CA GLU A 15 -3.26 22.17 -8.68
C GLU A 15 -2.58 21.42 -9.84
N ARG A 16 -2.81 20.10 -9.94
CA ARG A 16 -2.25 19.23 -10.99
C ARG A 16 -3.17 19.07 -12.19
N GLY A 17 -4.36 19.69 -12.18
CA GLY A 17 -5.33 19.61 -13.28
C GLY A 17 -5.89 18.19 -13.49
N VAL A 18 -5.96 17.37 -12.44
CA VAL A 18 -6.52 16.02 -12.48
C VAL A 18 -7.78 15.92 -11.62
N ALA A 19 -8.70 15.03 -11.97
CA ALA A 19 -9.98 14.86 -11.32
C ALA A 19 -10.19 13.42 -10.82
N PRO A 20 -9.41 12.93 -9.84
CA PRO A 20 -9.64 11.62 -9.26
C PRO A 20 -10.90 11.61 -8.40
N THR A 21 -11.54 10.45 -8.27
CA THR A 21 -12.60 10.24 -7.30
C THR A 21 -12.01 10.01 -5.92
N PHE A 22 -12.41 10.82 -4.95
CA PHE A 22 -12.00 10.69 -3.55
C PHE A 22 -13.09 10.05 -2.73
N LEU A 23 -12.76 8.95 -2.07
CA LEU A 23 -13.66 8.23 -1.18
C LEU A 23 -13.10 8.25 0.25
N GLU A 24 -13.90 8.68 1.21
CA GLU A 24 -13.61 8.52 2.63
C GLU A 24 -14.16 7.17 3.08
N ALA A 25 -13.29 6.21 3.36
CA ALA A 25 -13.68 4.85 3.71
C ALA A 25 -12.82 4.26 4.83
N ASP A 26 -13.47 3.46 5.67
CA ASP A 26 -12.81 2.52 6.57
C ASP A 26 -12.56 1.22 5.78
N LEU A 27 -11.30 0.89 5.51
CA LEU A 27 -10.93 -0.28 4.69
C LEU A 27 -11.47 -1.60 5.25
N LEU A 28 -11.73 -1.68 6.55
CA LEU A 28 -12.27 -2.87 7.21
C LEU A 28 -13.80 -2.99 7.11
N ARG A 29 -14.48 -1.91 6.79
CA ARG A 29 -15.94 -1.82 6.66
C ARG A 29 -16.41 -1.45 5.27
N TRP A 30 -15.49 -1.02 4.40
CA TRP A 30 -15.82 -0.68 3.04
C TRP A 30 -16.28 -1.92 2.27
N HIS A 31 -17.35 -1.76 1.49
CA HIS A 31 -17.80 -2.79 0.57
C HIS A 31 -16.88 -2.79 -0.65
N TRP A 32 -15.84 -3.60 -0.56
CA TRP A 32 -14.89 -3.72 -1.65
C TRP A 32 -15.60 -4.24 -2.91
N PRO A 33 -15.42 -3.59 -4.06
CA PRO A 33 -15.94 -4.12 -5.31
C PRO A 33 -15.25 -5.44 -5.67
N VAL A 34 -15.87 -6.22 -6.54
CA VAL A 34 -15.32 -7.50 -7.00
C VAL A 34 -14.99 -7.41 -8.48
N ALA A 35 -13.75 -7.71 -8.86
CA ALA A 35 -13.27 -7.73 -10.24
C ALA A 35 -13.60 -6.43 -11.02
N GLU A 36 -13.38 -5.26 -10.39
CA GLU A 36 -13.70 -3.96 -10.97
C GLU A 36 -12.47 -3.21 -11.46
N PHE A 37 -11.31 -3.39 -10.80
CA PHE A 37 -10.12 -2.59 -11.08
C PHE A 37 -9.09 -3.34 -11.93
N ASP A 38 -8.47 -2.62 -12.85
CA ASP A 38 -7.31 -3.11 -13.62
C ASP A 38 -6.03 -3.02 -12.78
N VAL A 39 -5.96 -2.03 -11.87
CA VAL A 39 -4.83 -1.82 -10.95
C VAL A 39 -5.34 -1.42 -9.57
N VAL A 40 -4.76 -2.00 -8.54
CA VAL A 40 -4.87 -1.56 -7.14
C VAL A 40 -3.50 -1.15 -6.65
N ALA A 41 -3.34 0.08 -6.14
CA ALA A 41 -2.10 0.56 -5.56
C ALA A 41 -2.25 0.74 -4.05
N ALA A 42 -1.39 0.08 -3.28
CA ALA A 42 -1.34 0.10 -1.83
C ALA A 42 0.00 0.69 -1.37
N ILE A 43 0.02 2.00 -1.09
CA ILE A 43 1.23 2.75 -0.80
C ILE A 43 1.22 3.16 0.68
N PHE A 44 2.18 2.65 1.45
CA PHE A 44 2.36 2.90 2.89
C PHE A 44 1.10 2.65 3.74
N ILE A 45 0.39 1.53 3.49
CA ILE A 45 -0.81 1.14 4.23
C ILE A 45 -0.51 0.33 5.51
N GLN A 46 0.64 0.53 6.11
CA GLN A 46 1.18 -0.27 7.22
C GLN A 46 0.66 0.20 8.60
N PHE A 47 -0.64 0.34 8.74
CA PHE A 47 -1.32 0.72 9.99
C PHE A 47 -2.25 -0.38 10.52
N LEU A 48 -2.24 -1.55 9.91
CA LEU A 48 -3.12 -2.67 10.23
C LEU A 48 -2.38 -3.73 11.03
N GLY A 49 -3.00 -4.26 12.08
CA GLY A 49 -2.53 -5.50 12.72
C GLY A 49 -2.73 -6.72 11.81
N ALA A 50 -2.12 -7.86 12.13
CA ALA A 50 -2.02 -9.03 11.27
C ALA A 50 -3.35 -9.48 10.66
N ALA A 51 -4.36 -9.81 11.48
CA ALA A 51 -5.66 -10.28 10.99
C ALA A 51 -6.41 -9.26 10.11
N ALA A 52 -6.29 -7.96 10.41
CA ALA A 52 -6.89 -6.90 9.61
C ALA A 52 -6.17 -6.74 8.27
N ARG A 53 -4.84 -6.85 8.27
CA ARG A 53 -4.00 -6.81 7.08
C ARG A 53 -4.35 -7.94 6.12
N GLU A 54 -4.45 -9.18 6.59
CA GLU A 54 -4.86 -10.32 5.76
C GLU A 54 -6.20 -10.08 5.06
N ARG A 55 -7.21 -9.58 5.80
CA ARG A 55 -8.53 -9.27 5.22
C ARG A 55 -8.47 -8.19 4.15
N VAL A 56 -7.69 -7.12 4.38
CA VAL A 56 -7.55 -6.02 3.41
C VAL A 56 -6.80 -6.49 2.17
N PHE A 57 -5.74 -7.30 2.32
CA PHE A 57 -5.01 -7.86 1.19
C PHE A 57 -5.89 -8.80 0.35
N ALA A 58 -6.67 -9.66 0.98
CA ALA A 58 -7.66 -10.51 0.29
C ALA A 58 -8.71 -9.67 -0.46
N ALA A 59 -9.20 -8.60 0.16
CA ALA A 59 -10.17 -7.70 -0.46
C ALA A 59 -9.58 -6.94 -1.67
N MET A 60 -8.33 -6.46 -1.58
CA MET A 60 -7.63 -5.84 -2.72
C MET A 60 -7.47 -6.81 -3.90
N GLN A 61 -7.11 -8.07 -3.62
CA GLN A 61 -7.02 -9.12 -4.65
C GLN A 61 -8.39 -9.43 -5.27
N GLY A 62 -9.45 -9.47 -4.43
CA GLY A 62 -10.82 -9.65 -4.89
C GLY A 62 -11.30 -8.54 -5.82
N ALA A 63 -10.89 -7.30 -5.54
CA ALA A 63 -11.28 -6.11 -6.30
C ALA A 63 -10.61 -6.02 -7.69
N LEU A 64 -9.50 -6.72 -7.90
CA LEU A 64 -8.83 -6.79 -9.19
C LEU A 64 -9.59 -7.68 -10.18
N LYS A 65 -9.67 -7.23 -11.43
CA LYS A 65 -10.04 -8.07 -12.57
C LYS A 65 -9.02 -9.21 -12.76
N PRO A 66 -9.41 -10.31 -13.42
CA PRO A 66 -8.43 -11.28 -13.93
C PRO A 66 -7.35 -10.58 -14.75
N GLY A 67 -6.08 -10.91 -14.54
CA GLY A 67 -4.92 -10.25 -15.15
C GLY A 67 -4.55 -8.88 -14.57
N GLY A 68 -5.35 -8.32 -13.66
CA GLY A 68 -5.10 -7.03 -13.01
C GLY A 68 -3.87 -7.03 -12.11
N LEU A 69 -3.31 -5.85 -11.84
CA LEU A 69 -2.07 -5.67 -11.09
C LEU A 69 -2.31 -5.08 -9.70
N LEU A 70 -1.63 -5.64 -8.71
CA LEU A 70 -1.47 -5.04 -7.39
C LEU A 70 -0.06 -4.44 -7.30
N LEU A 71 0.01 -3.16 -6.98
CA LEU A 71 1.24 -2.43 -6.71
C LEU A 71 1.31 -2.19 -5.21
N LEU A 72 2.38 -2.62 -4.56
CA LEU A 72 2.59 -2.43 -3.13
C LEU A 72 3.93 -1.74 -2.89
N GLN A 73 3.91 -0.68 -2.09
CA GLN A 73 5.11 -0.11 -1.52
C GLN A 73 4.94 0.06 -0.01
N GLY A 74 5.98 -0.25 0.74
CA GLY A 74 5.99 -0.06 2.18
C GLY A 74 7.38 -0.24 2.77
N TYR A 75 7.47 -0.01 4.08
CA TYR A 75 8.72 -0.15 4.82
C TYR A 75 9.01 -1.60 5.18
N THR A 76 10.29 -1.96 5.11
CA THR A 76 10.80 -3.25 5.64
C THR A 76 11.12 -3.14 7.12
N VAL A 77 11.41 -4.28 7.76
CA VAL A 77 11.80 -4.34 9.20
C VAL A 77 13.07 -3.51 9.46
N ASP A 78 13.96 -3.38 8.49
CA ASP A 78 15.19 -2.58 8.61
C ASP A 78 14.90 -1.08 8.79
N GLN A 79 13.69 -0.62 8.49
CA GLN A 79 13.27 0.76 8.74
C GLN A 79 13.40 1.19 10.20
N LEU A 80 13.32 0.26 11.15
CA LEU A 80 13.51 0.53 12.57
C LEU A 80 14.89 1.13 12.89
N ASN A 81 15.87 0.90 12.01
CA ASN A 81 17.23 1.44 12.15
C ASN A 81 17.34 2.90 11.68
N TYR A 82 16.44 3.36 10.78
CA TYR A 82 16.54 4.69 10.15
C TYR A 82 15.77 5.79 10.89
N ARG A 83 14.62 5.47 11.48
CA ARG A 83 13.76 6.43 12.20
C ARG A 83 13.33 7.63 11.36
N THR A 84 13.22 7.48 10.05
CA THR A 84 12.88 8.53 9.07
C THR A 84 11.40 8.52 8.67
N GLY A 85 10.61 7.66 9.29
CA GLY A 85 9.17 7.46 9.04
C GLY A 85 8.77 6.02 9.20
N GLY A 86 7.49 5.74 8.92
CA GLY A 86 6.92 4.41 9.04
C GLY A 86 6.53 4.00 10.47
N PRO A 87 5.94 2.81 10.63
CA PRO A 87 5.55 2.26 11.93
C PRO A 87 6.79 1.96 12.79
N ALA A 88 6.67 2.20 14.09
CA ALA A 88 7.70 1.82 15.08
C ALA A 88 7.54 0.37 15.59
N VAL A 89 6.64 -0.41 15.00
CA VAL A 89 6.28 -1.77 15.42
C VAL A 89 6.62 -2.74 14.31
N ALA A 90 7.53 -3.68 14.57
CA ALA A 90 8.03 -4.64 13.58
C ALA A 90 6.92 -5.47 12.92
N GLU A 91 5.85 -5.80 13.65
CA GLU A 91 4.70 -6.55 13.14
C GLU A 91 3.98 -5.84 11.98
N GLN A 92 4.05 -4.52 11.90
CA GLN A 92 3.44 -3.73 10.84
C GLN A 92 4.33 -3.59 9.61
N LEU A 93 5.62 -3.93 9.73
CA LEU A 93 6.59 -3.81 8.66
C LEU A 93 6.62 -5.05 7.77
N TYR A 94 7.01 -4.88 6.53
CA TYR A 94 6.98 -5.96 5.56
C TYR A 94 8.31 -6.72 5.52
N THR A 95 8.19 -8.02 5.25
CA THR A 95 9.29 -8.86 4.78
C THR A 95 8.87 -9.52 3.46
N PRO A 96 9.81 -9.92 2.59
CA PRO A 96 9.49 -10.67 1.38
C PRO A 96 8.67 -11.93 1.64
N ALA A 97 8.94 -12.63 2.74
CA ALA A 97 8.20 -13.84 3.13
C ALA A 97 6.74 -13.52 3.44
N LEU A 98 6.50 -12.53 4.32
CA LEU A 98 5.14 -12.08 4.67
C LEU A 98 4.36 -11.63 3.45
N VAL A 99 4.97 -10.85 2.55
CA VAL A 99 4.27 -10.36 1.35
C VAL A 99 3.93 -11.50 0.39
N ARG A 100 4.80 -12.49 0.23
CA ARG A 100 4.49 -13.70 -0.55
C ARG A 100 3.33 -14.50 0.04
N GLU A 101 3.24 -14.58 1.35
CA GLU A 101 2.11 -15.20 2.06
C GLU A 101 0.81 -14.42 1.84
N LEU A 102 0.82 -13.10 2.05
CA LEU A 102 -0.34 -12.23 1.84
C LEU A 102 -0.85 -12.21 0.39
N LEU A 103 0.03 -12.44 -0.57
CA LEU A 103 -0.25 -12.48 -2.00
C LEU A 103 -0.26 -13.91 -2.56
N ALA A 104 -0.46 -14.92 -1.69
CA ALA A 104 -0.60 -16.31 -2.14
C ALA A 104 -1.72 -16.42 -3.17
N GLY A 105 -1.42 -17.05 -4.32
CA GLY A 105 -2.36 -17.13 -5.46
C GLY A 105 -2.20 -16.02 -6.50
N MET A 106 -1.35 -15.01 -6.26
CA MET A 106 -0.93 -14.04 -7.28
C MET A 106 0.45 -14.39 -7.85
N GLU A 107 0.68 -14.02 -9.09
CA GLU A 107 2.00 -14.09 -9.74
C GLU A 107 2.82 -12.87 -9.27
N ILE A 108 3.92 -13.08 -8.54
CA ILE A 108 4.86 -12.01 -8.20
C ILE A 108 5.71 -11.67 -9.42
N VAL A 109 5.38 -10.56 -10.08
CA VAL A 109 6.10 -10.06 -11.27
C VAL A 109 7.39 -9.34 -10.87
N HIS A 110 7.34 -8.60 -9.76
CA HIS A 110 8.49 -7.87 -9.21
C HIS A 110 8.41 -7.86 -7.70
N LEU A 111 9.53 -8.07 -7.03
CA LEU A 111 9.69 -7.87 -5.60
C LEU A 111 11.13 -7.45 -5.32
N ARG A 112 11.29 -6.29 -4.71
CA ARG A 112 12.60 -5.72 -4.42
C ARG A 112 12.63 -5.04 -3.06
N GLU A 113 13.61 -5.38 -2.25
CA GLU A 113 14.01 -4.57 -1.10
C GLU A 113 15.12 -3.61 -1.50
N HIS A 114 15.04 -2.38 -1.04
CA HIS A 114 16.07 -1.36 -1.31
C HIS A 114 16.03 -0.25 -0.25
N VAL A 115 17.10 0.53 -0.20
CA VAL A 115 17.13 1.78 0.55
C VAL A 115 16.91 2.93 -0.44
N GLY A 116 15.89 3.75 -0.17
CA GLY A 116 15.59 4.95 -0.94
C GLY A 116 15.63 6.19 -0.07
N ASP A 117 15.91 7.35 -0.64
CA ASP A 117 15.79 8.64 0.05
C ASP A 117 14.41 9.23 -0.20
N LEU A 118 13.53 9.16 0.79
CA LEU A 118 12.18 9.68 0.69
C LEU A 118 12.16 11.19 0.94
N GLN A 119 11.29 11.90 0.21
CA GLN A 119 11.03 13.34 0.33
C GLN A 119 9.52 13.60 0.31
N GLU A 120 8.75 12.82 1.07
CA GLU A 120 7.28 12.80 1.02
C GLU A 120 6.63 13.50 2.23
N GLY A 121 7.22 14.60 2.66
CA GLY A 121 6.72 15.39 3.78
C GLY A 121 7.48 15.17 5.09
N VAL A 122 7.06 15.87 6.14
CA VAL A 122 7.79 15.95 7.42
C VAL A 122 7.94 14.60 8.12
N GLY A 123 6.95 13.72 7.96
CA GLY A 123 6.93 12.39 8.59
C GLY A 123 7.57 11.27 7.75
N HIS A 124 8.01 11.57 6.52
CA HIS A 124 8.58 10.59 5.58
C HIS A 124 9.73 11.25 4.83
N ARG A 125 10.85 11.44 5.49
CA ARG A 125 11.99 12.16 4.93
C ARG A 125 13.32 11.55 5.33
N GLY A 126 14.14 11.22 4.32
CA GLY A 126 15.49 10.68 4.48
C GLY A 126 15.61 9.20 4.11
N PRO A 127 16.75 8.57 4.38
CA PRO A 127 17.01 7.18 4.04
C PRO A 127 15.94 6.27 4.63
N SER A 128 15.38 5.41 3.81
CA SER A 128 14.26 4.55 4.19
C SER A 128 14.42 3.16 3.58
N ALA A 129 14.24 2.14 4.39
CA ALA A 129 14.26 0.75 3.96
C ALA A 129 12.89 0.37 3.41
N LEU A 130 12.82 0.11 2.12
CA LEU A 130 11.59 -0.04 1.35
C LEU A 130 11.49 -1.43 0.73
N LEU A 131 10.26 -1.87 0.51
CA LEU A 131 9.91 -3.03 -0.29
C LEU A 131 8.89 -2.61 -1.35
N ASP A 132 9.23 -2.88 -2.61
CA ASP A 132 8.37 -2.66 -3.77
C ASP A 132 7.91 -3.99 -4.34
N VAL A 133 6.63 -4.10 -4.66
CA VAL A 133 6.04 -5.30 -5.24
C VAL A 133 5.09 -4.95 -6.38
N VAL A 134 5.19 -5.72 -7.44
CA VAL A 134 4.16 -5.83 -8.48
C VAL A 134 3.70 -7.28 -8.52
N ALA A 135 2.42 -7.49 -8.31
CA ALA A 135 1.81 -8.82 -8.39
C ALA A 135 0.64 -8.80 -9.37
N ARG A 136 0.50 -9.89 -10.16
CA ARG A 136 -0.58 -10.05 -11.13
C ARG A 136 -1.59 -11.08 -10.65
N LYS A 137 -2.87 -10.74 -10.72
CA LYS A 137 -3.95 -11.70 -10.52
C LYS A 137 -4.00 -12.67 -11.70
N PRO A 138 -4.05 -13.99 -11.50
CA PRO A 138 -4.23 -14.95 -12.60
C PRO A 138 -5.48 -14.63 -13.45
N ALA A 139 -5.42 -15.04 -14.72
CA ALA A 139 -6.54 -14.88 -15.66
C ALA A 139 -7.73 -15.79 -15.29
#